data_c465bc51fed81d54070e83e2612d4947
#
_entry.id   c465bc51fed81d54070e83e2612d4947
#
_cell.length_a   1.000
_cell.length_b   1.000
_cell.length_c   1.000
_cell.angle_alpha   90.00
_cell.angle_beta   90.00
_cell.angle_gamma   90.00
#
_symmetry.space_group_name_H-M   'P 1'
#
loop_
_entity.id
_entity.type
_entity.pdbx_description
1 polymer ?
#
loop_
_entity_poly.entity_id
_entity_poly.type
_entity_poly.pdbx_seq_one_letter_code
_entity_poly.pdbx_strand_id
1 'polypeptide(L)'
;MNTLQDFFGSFDIWQVLPAFVFLIAIIDPFGNIPVTISMEKRGVKISAWKVCLASLIILMSFLFAGEWILKIFGVKIEYFAIAGGFVIFLMAMEMVLDITIFQNDKLEGEIGSGSSIVPLAFPMYAGPGAFTALLAITVDYSVFNLCIALLLCILVLYVVLVGTHWLTKFMGNTTLYIIRKFFGIIVLAIACNLMFGNLVKVFKSPVKEEVENTLNTNTNEESIGDDDSAGQ
;
A
#
# COMPACT_ATOMS: atom_id res chain seq x y z
N MET A 1 23.55 14.57 -15.61
CA MET A 1 22.59 15.70 -15.46
C MET A 1 21.18 15.35 -16.00
N ASN A 2 20.96 14.11 -16.44
CA ASN A 2 19.69 13.67 -17.05
C ASN A 2 18.69 12.98 -16.07
N THR A 3 19.14 12.59 -14.87
CA THR A 3 18.32 11.86 -13.90
C THR A 3 17.12 12.63 -13.38
N LEU A 4 17.19 13.95 -13.26
CA LEU A 4 16.04 14.76 -12.83
C LEU A 4 15.03 14.97 -13.97
N GLN A 5 15.48 15.12 -15.21
CA GLN A 5 14.58 15.24 -16.37
C GLN A 5 13.84 13.91 -16.63
N ASP A 6 14.51 12.78 -16.45
CA ASP A 6 13.88 11.45 -16.54
C ASP A 6 12.89 11.21 -15.40
N PHE A 7 13.16 11.73 -14.19
CA PHE A 7 12.26 11.64 -13.04
C PHE A 7 10.98 12.46 -13.25
N PHE A 8 11.08 13.72 -13.72
CA PHE A 8 9.92 14.58 -13.97
C PHE A 8 9.23 14.32 -15.32
N GLY A 9 9.90 13.71 -16.28
CA GLY A 9 9.36 13.37 -17.60
C GLY A 9 8.47 12.12 -17.60
N SER A 10 8.39 11.38 -16.48
CA SER A 10 7.64 10.13 -16.37
C SER A 10 6.20 10.29 -15.86
N PHE A 11 5.63 11.51 -15.90
CA PHE A 11 4.23 11.68 -15.53
C PHE A 11 3.32 10.90 -16.48
N ASP A 12 2.62 9.92 -15.93
CA ASP A 12 1.64 9.12 -16.65
C ASP A 12 0.35 9.01 -15.84
N ILE A 13 -0.70 9.67 -16.33
CA ILE A 13 -2.02 9.65 -15.69
C ILE A 13 -2.58 8.22 -15.58
N TRP A 14 -2.23 7.34 -16.53
CA TRP A 14 -2.66 5.94 -16.53
C TRP A 14 -1.98 5.11 -15.43
N GLN A 15 -0.86 5.59 -14.89
CA GLN A 15 -0.23 5.04 -13.69
C GLN A 15 -0.75 5.70 -12.42
N VAL A 16 -0.91 7.03 -12.42
CA VAL A 16 -1.36 7.79 -11.24
C VAL A 16 -2.76 7.38 -10.81
N LEU A 17 -3.70 7.24 -11.75
CA LEU A 17 -5.10 6.98 -11.44
C LEU A 17 -5.32 5.61 -10.76
N PRO A 18 -4.80 4.48 -11.29
CA PRO A 18 -4.91 3.19 -10.61
C PRO A 18 -4.21 3.17 -9.26
N ALA A 19 -3.00 3.76 -9.16
CA ALA A 19 -2.26 3.86 -7.91
C ALA A 19 -3.03 4.68 -6.86
N PHE A 20 -3.67 5.79 -7.26
CA PHE A 20 -4.52 6.59 -6.39
C PHE A 20 -5.72 5.79 -5.88
N VAL A 21 -6.47 5.12 -6.78
CA VAL A 21 -7.63 4.30 -6.41
C VAL A 21 -7.23 3.16 -5.47
N PHE A 22 -6.08 2.53 -5.73
CA PHE A 22 -5.52 1.50 -4.87
C PHE A 22 -5.19 2.03 -3.47
N LEU A 23 -4.42 3.12 -3.39
CA LEU A 23 -3.99 3.71 -2.12
C LEU A 23 -5.15 4.29 -1.32
N ILE A 24 -6.12 4.98 -1.97
CA ILE A 24 -7.27 5.56 -1.27
C ILE A 24 -8.16 4.47 -0.65
N ALA A 25 -8.28 3.31 -1.32
CA ALA A 25 -9.03 2.18 -0.80
C ALA A 25 -8.39 1.59 0.46
N ILE A 26 -7.05 1.55 0.54
CA ILE A 26 -6.32 0.99 1.69
C ILE A 26 -6.19 1.98 2.84
N ILE A 27 -5.94 3.26 2.55
CA ILE A 27 -5.91 4.34 3.55
C ILE A 27 -7.29 4.52 4.17
N ASP A 28 -8.35 4.23 3.39
CA ASP A 28 -9.76 4.21 3.81
C ASP A 28 -10.19 5.42 4.65
N PRO A 29 -10.15 6.63 4.08
CA PRO A 29 -10.52 7.83 4.81
C PRO A 29 -11.99 7.83 5.25
N PHE A 30 -12.87 7.15 4.51
CA PHE A 30 -14.31 7.10 4.79
C PHE A 30 -14.64 6.09 5.91
N GLY A 31 -14.01 4.91 5.91
CA GLY A 31 -14.22 3.87 6.92
C GLY A 31 -13.74 4.29 8.30
N ASN A 32 -12.79 5.22 8.37
CA ASN A 32 -12.25 5.74 9.63
C ASN A 32 -13.04 6.94 10.20
N ILE A 33 -14.07 7.45 9.51
CA ILE A 33 -14.94 8.53 10.00
C ILE A 33 -15.56 8.21 11.38
N PRO A 34 -16.15 7.02 11.63
CA PRO A 34 -16.73 6.71 12.93
C PRO A 34 -15.73 6.79 14.09
N VAL A 35 -14.48 6.35 13.84
CA VAL A 35 -13.41 6.41 14.85
C VAL A 35 -13.03 7.87 15.13
N THR A 36 -12.89 8.68 14.07
CA THR A 36 -12.64 10.13 14.19
C THR A 36 -13.68 10.82 15.07
N ILE A 37 -14.96 10.55 14.81
CA ILE A 37 -16.08 11.09 15.61
C ILE A 37 -16.04 10.59 17.05
N SER A 38 -15.76 9.31 17.26
CA SER A 38 -15.65 8.72 18.60
C SER A 38 -14.56 9.42 19.42
N MET A 39 -13.41 9.72 18.81
CA MET A 39 -12.31 10.45 19.45
C MET A 39 -12.72 11.89 19.80
N GLU A 40 -13.39 12.60 18.89
CA GLU A 40 -13.89 13.96 19.17
C GLU A 40 -14.91 13.97 20.30
N LYS A 41 -15.84 13.00 20.36
CA LYS A 41 -16.78 12.85 21.47
C LYS A 41 -16.10 12.59 22.82
N ARG A 42 -14.90 11.98 22.82
CA ARG A 42 -14.06 11.79 24.02
C ARG A 42 -13.22 13.04 24.37
N GLY A 43 -13.40 14.16 23.66
CA GLY A 43 -12.72 15.43 23.92
C GLY A 43 -11.35 15.59 23.25
N VAL A 44 -10.97 14.67 22.37
CA VAL A 44 -9.71 14.77 21.60
C VAL A 44 -9.89 15.81 20.50
N LYS A 45 -9.11 16.87 20.51
CA LYS A 45 -9.10 17.89 19.45
C LYS A 45 -8.35 17.37 18.23
N ILE A 46 -9.08 17.03 17.17
CA ILE A 46 -8.48 16.54 15.93
C ILE A 46 -8.04 17.71 15.07
N SER A 47 -6.75 17.75 14.78
CA SER A 47 -6.18 18.71 13.83
C SER A 47 -5.92 17.99 12.50
N ALA A 48 -6.84 18.09 11.56
CA ALA A 48 -6.78 17.44 10.24
C ALA A 48 -5.42 17.71 9.54
N TRP A 49 -4.93 18.96 9.57
CA TRP A 49 -3.65 19.33 9.00
C TRP A 49 -2.48 18.54 9.60
N LYS A 50 -2.42 18.42 10.93
CA LYS A 50 -1.33 17.69 11.59
C LYS A 50 -1.37 16.20 11.31
N VAL A 51 -2.57 15.61 11.30
CA VAL A 51 -2.78 14.20 10.97
C VAL A 51 -2.33 13.92 9.53
N CYS A 52 -2.80 14.71 8.57
CA CYS A 52 -2.45 14.56 7.16
C CYS A 52 -0.94 14.76 6.91
N LEU A 53 -0.35 15.77 7.52
CA LEU A 53 1.10 16.02 7.38
C LEU A 53 1.94 14.88 7.98
N ALA A 54 1.57 14.40 9.16
CA ALA A 54 2.25 13.27 9.79
C ALA A 54 2.12 12.00 8.93
N SER A 55 0.91 11.67 8.46
CA SER A 55 0.69 10.52 7.58
C SER A 55 1.48 10.64 6.28
N LEU A 56 1.52 11.84 5.67
CA LEU A 56 2.30 12.09 4.47
C LEU A 56 3.80 11.86 4.68
N ILE A 57 4.36 12.44 5.76
CA ILE A 57 5.78 12.29 6.09
C ILE A 57 6.13 10.81 6.29
N ILE A 58 5.30 10.09 7.05
CA ILE A 58 5.53 8.68 7.33
C ILE A 58 5.48 7.87 6.03
N LEU A 59 4.43 8.02 5.21
CA LEU A 59 4.27 7.26 3.97
C LEU A 59 5.34 7.62 2.93
N MET A 60 5.70 8.90 2.80
CA MET A 60 6.81 9.33 1.92
C MET A 60 8.14 8.75 2.39
N SER A 61 8.41 8.73 3.69
CA SER A 61 9.63 8.13 4.23
C SER A 61 9.71 6.63 3.88
N PHE A 62 8.60 5.91 3.98
CA PHE A 62 8.53 4.51 3.59
C PHE A 62 8.64 4.30 2.08
N LEU A 63 8.07 5.19 1.27
CA LEU A 63 8.20 5.10 -0.19
C LEU A 63 9.67 5.17 -0.65
N PHE A 64 10.45 6.08 -0.04
CA PHE A 64 11.86 6.25 -0.42
C PHE A 64 12.81 5.29 0.30
N ALA A 65 12.57 5.01 1.58
CA ALA A 65 13.46 4.19 2.39
C ALA A 65 13.08 2.69 2.40
N GLY A 66 11.85 2.35 2.02
CA GLY A 66 11.31 1.00 2.21
C GLY A 66 12.10 -0.07 1.44
N GLU A 67 12.46 0.18 0.19
CA GLU A 67 13.26 -0.76 -0.60
C GLU A 67 14.64 -0.97 0.01
N TRP A 68 15.28 0.08 0.51
CA TRP A 68 16.56 0.00 1.20
C TRP A 68 16.47 -0.78 2.52
N ILE A 69 15.39 -0.55 3.28
CA ILE A 69 15.11 -1.31 4.50
C ILE A 69 14.95 -2.79 4.18
N LEU A 70 14.16 -3.15 3.16
CA LEU A 70 13.98 -4.55 2.75
C LEU A 70 15.30 -5.19 2.32
N LYS A 71 16.16 -4.47 1.61
CA LYS A 71 17.50 -4.94 1.22
C LYS A 71 18.39 -5.23 2.44
N ILE A 72 18.36 -4.40 3.49
CA ILE A 72 19.11 -4.64 4.73
C ILE A 72 18.67 -5.95 5.39
N PHE A 73 17.37 -6.25 5.38
CA PHE A 73 16.84 -7.50 5.94
C PHE A 73 16.97 -8.69 4.99
N GLY A 74 17.49 -8.51 3.77
CA GLY A 74 17.58 -9.55 2.76
C GLY A 74 16.24 -10.08 2.25
N VAL A 75 15.17 -9.29 2.41
CA VAL A 75 13.80 -9.64 2.01
C VAL A 75 13.54 -9.13 0.60
N LYS A 76 13.17 -10.01 -0.32
CA LYS A 76 12.73 -9.61 -1.65
C LYS A 76 11.36 -8.93 -1.57
N ILE A 77 11.14 -7.94 -2.43
CA ILE A 77 9.92 -7.13 -2.43
C ILE A 77 8.67 -7.96 -2.72
N GLU A 78 8.80 -9.05 -3.50
CA GLU A 78 7.71 -9.97 -3.82
C GLU A 78 7.21 -10.71 -2.56
N TYR A 79 8.13 -11.17 -1.70
CA TYR A 79 7.76 -11.83 -0.43
C TYR A 79 7.10 -10.83 0.53
N PHE A 80 7.60 -9.60 0.56
CA PHE A 80 7.01 -8.53 1.35
C PHE A 80 5.61 -8.18 0.83
N ALA A 81 5.41 -8.15 -0.49
CA ALA A 81 4.11 -7.91 -1.11
C ALA A 81 3.09 -9.02 -0.80
N ILE A 82 3.53 -10.29 -0.74
CA ILE A 82 2.64 -11.40 -0.33
C ILE A 82 2.22 -11.22 1.13
N ALA A 83 3.18 -10.97 2.04
CA ALA A 83 2.90 -10.76 3.45
C ALA A 83 1.98 -9.54 3.68
N GLY A 84 2.23 -8.45 2.95
CA GLY A 84 1.42 -7.25 2.99
C GLY A 84 0.02 -7.45 2.43
N GLY A 85 -0.10 -8.18 1.33
CA GLY A 85 -1.39 -8.60 0.80
C GLY A 85 -2.21 -9.38 1.83
N PHE A 86 -1.56 -10.24 2.62
CA PHE A 86 -2.24 -10.94 3.72
C PHE A 86 -2.72 -9.99 4.82
N VAL A 87 -1.91 -9.00 5.22
CA VAL A 87 -2.33 -7.99 6.20
C VAL A 87 -3.51 -7.18 5.67
N ILE A 88 -3.46 -6.74 4.40
CA ILE A 88 -4.55 -6.00 3.76
C ILE A 88 -5.81 -6.87 3.66
N PHE A 89 -5.65 -8.18 3.37
CA PHE A 89 -6.74 -9.15 3.37
C PHE A 89 -7.45 -9.20 4.72
N LEU A 90 -6.70 -9.30 5.83
CA LEU A 90 -7.28 -9.28 7.17
C LEU A 90 -8.00 -7.96 7.48
N MET A 91 -7.43 -6.81 7.08
CA MET A 91 -8.10 -5.51 7.23
C MET A 91 -9.40 -5.43 6.42
N ALA A 92 -9.41 -5.95 5.21
CA ALA A 92 -10.61 -6.01 4.37
C ALA A 92 -11.68 -6.94 4.97
N MET A 93 -11.27 -8.09 5.52
CA MET A 93 -12.17 -8.99 6.25
C MET A 93 -12.79 -8.31 7.47
N GLU A 94 -12.02 -7.51 8.21
CA GLU A 94 -12.52 -6.71 9.33
C GLU A 94 -13.62 -5.73 8.87
N MET A 95 -13.43 -5.07 7.71
CA MET A 95 -14.42 -4.15 7.15
C MET A 95 -15.69 -4.86 6.66
N VAL A 96 -15.55 -6.03 6.03
CA VAL A 96 -16.67 -6.79 5.44
C VAL A 96 -17.49 -7.52 6.49
N LEU A 97 -16.80 -8.18 7.44
CA LEU A 97 -17.43 -9.03 8.47
C LEU A 97 -17.83 -8.25 9.72
N ASP A 98 -17.41 -6.97 9.84
CA ASP A 98 -17.66 -6.14 11.02
C ASP A 98 -17.07 -6.72 12.32
N ILE A 99 -15.94 -7.43 12.20
CA ILE A 99 -15.17 -7.98 13.30
C ILE A 99 -13.94 -7.10 13.52
N THR A 100 -13.53 -6.91 14.77
CA THR A 100 -12.33 -6.15 15.11
C THR A 100 -11.16 -7.09 15.30
N ILE A 101 -10.23 -7.14 14.33
CA ILE A 101 -9.02 -7.99 14.40
C ILE A 101 -7.85 -7.16 14.94
N PHE A 102 -7.70 -5.92 14.44
CA PHE A 102 -6.57 -5.04 14.72
C PHE A 102 -6.89 -3.89 15.69
N GLN A 103 -8.17 -3.60 15.96
CA GLN A 103 -8.52 -2.59 16.93
C GLN A 103 -8.28 -3.15 18.33
N ASN A 104 -7.19 -2.72 18.95
CA ASN A 104 -6.94 -2.98 20.35
C ASN A 104 -7.92 -2.18 21.21
N ASP A 105 -8.71 -2.85 22.05
CA ASP A 105 -9.50 -2.25 23.14
C ASP A 105 -8.62 -1.42 24.10
N LYS A 106 -7.29 -1.53 23.97
CA LYS A 106 -6.29 -0.74 24.73
C LYS A 106 -6.26 0.75 24.38
N LEU A 107 -6.87 1.19 23.26
CA LEU A 107 -7.08 2.63 23.02
C LEU A 107 -8.09 3.24 24.00
N GLU A 108 -8.80 2.42 24.80
CA GLU A 108 -9.74 2.90 25.80
C GLU A 108 -9.09 3.51 27.03
N GLY A 109 -7.83 3.17 27.35
CA GLY A 109 -7.18 3.57 28.61
C GLY A 109 -6.09 4.65 28.48
N GLU A 110 -5.53 4.89 27.31
CA GLU A 110 -4.30 5.71 27.18
C GLU A 110 -4.41 6.93 26.27
N ILE A 111 -5.62 7.31 25.81
CA ILE A 111 -5.77 8.59 25.13
C ILE A 111 -5.63 9.72 26.18
N GLY A 112 -4.40 9.89 26.66
CA GLY A 112 -4.01 11.08 27.40
C GLY A 112 -4.28 12.31 26.54
N SER A 113 -4.81 13.35 27.13
CA SER A 113 -5.33 14.61 26.60
C SER A 113 -4.37 15.44 25.71
N GLY A 114 -3.60 14.82 24.81
CA GLY A 114 -2.50 15.54 24.18
C GLY A 114 -2.40 15.56 22.65
N SER A 115 -2.71 14.52 21.93
CA SER A 115 -2.41 14.54 20.49
C SER A 115 -3.34 13.67 19.66
N SER A 116 -4.00 14.28 18.68
CA SER A 116 -4.77 13.57 17.63
C SER A 116 -3.87 12.88 16.60
N ILE A 117 -2.56 13.11 16.62
CA ILE A 117 -1.62 12.56 15.65
C ILE A 117 -1.50 11.05 15.86
N VAL A 118 -1.36 10.64 17.11
CA VAL A 118 -1.42 9.25 17.55
C VAL A 118 -2.80 9.06 18.21
N PRO A 119 -3.69 8.24 17.75
CA PRO A 119 -3.54 7.11 16.83
C PRO A 119 -3.97 7.33 15.38
N LEU A 120 -4.45 8.51 14.98
CA LEU A 120 -5.02 8.69 13.63
C LEU A 120 -3.96 8.61 12.53
N ALA A 121 -2.84 9.38 12.64
CA ALA A 121 -1.81 9.32 11.61
C ALA A 121 -1.11 7.96 11.61
N PHE A 122 -0.75 7.46 12.79
CA PHE A 122 -0.16 6.14 12.98
C PHE A 122 -0.83 5.47 14.19
N PRO A 123 -1.31 4.23 14.08
CA PRO A 123 -1.19 3.31 12.94
C PRO A 123 -2.35 3.33 11.93
N MET A 124 -3.35 4.24 12.05
CA MET A 124 -4.57 4.14 11.24
C MET A 124 -4.36 4.46 9.76
N TYR A 125 -3.98 5.72 9.41
CA TYR A 125 -3.83 6.12 8.01
C TYR A 125 -2.48 5.72 7.41
N ALA A 126 -1.39 5.87 8.18
CA ALA A 126 -0.07 5.42 7.79
C ALA A 126 0.32 4.17 8.59
N GLY A 127 -0.50 3.13 8.51
CA GLY A 127 -0.30 1.88 9.23
C GLY A 127 0.42 0.81 8.41
N PRO A 128 0.63 -0.38 9.02
CA PRO A 128 1.33 -1.48 8.36
C PRO A 128 0.73 -1.88 7.01
N GLY A 129 -0.61 -1.86 6.88
CA GLY A 129 -1.29 -2.15 5.62
C GLY A 129 -0.97 -1.12 4.53
N ALA A 130 -0.98 0.18 4.86
CA ALA A 130 -0.65 1.24 3.92
C ALA A 130 0.82 1.18 3.48
N PHE A 131 1.76 0.86 4.39
CA PHE A 131 3.17 0.69 4.06
C PHE A 131 3.41 -0.47 3.10
N THR A 132 2.86 -1.64 3.41
CA THR A 132 3.01 -2.83 2.59
C THR A 132 2.37 -2.65 1.22
N ALA A 133 1.19 -2.04 1.17
CA ALA A 133 0.54 -1.69 -0.08
C ALA A 133 1.40 -0.76 -0.94
N LEU A 134 1.91 0.32 -0.33
CA LEU A 134 2.71 1.32 -1.02
C LEU A 134 3.99 0.69 -1.59
N LEU A 135 4.72 -0.10 -0.80
CA LEU A 135 5.93 -0.78 -1.26
C LEU A 135 5.64 -1.86 -2.29
N ALA A 136 4.53 -2.59 -2.17
CA ALA A 136 4.18 -3.63 -3.11
C ALA A 136 3.92 -3.11 -4.53
N ILE A 137 3.36 -1.91 -4.66
CA ILE A 137 3.08 -1.31 -5.96
C ILE A 137 4.28 -0.55 -6.56
N THR A 138 5.39 -0.36 -5.82
CA THR A 138 6.62 0.23 -6.40
C THR A 138 7.24 -0.62 -7.50
N VAL A 139 6.89 -1.90 -7.58
CA VAL A 139 7.34 -2.82 -8.63
C VAL A 139 6.71 -2.47 -9.99
N ASP A 140 5.45 -2.02 -9.97
CA ASP A 140 4.64 -1.84 -11.17
C ASP A 140 4.50 -0.35 -11.58
N TYR A 141 4.79 0.58 -10.67
CA TYR A 141 4.58 2.02 -10.87
C TYR A 141 5.83 2.83 -10.57
N SER A 142 6.07 3.90 -11.34
CA SER A 142 7.19 4.78 -11.07
C SER A 142 7.01 5.55 -9.75
N VAL A 143 8.10 5.73 -9.01
CA VAL A 143 8.10 6.42 -7.70
C VAL A 143 7.52 7.84 -7.82
N PHE A 144 7.77 8.53 -8.93
CA PHE A 144 7.22 9.87 -9.19
C PHE A 144 5.68 9.86 -9.26
N ASN A 145 5.10 8.91 -10.02
CA ASN A 145 3.65 8.76 -10.13
C ASN A 145 3.03 8.34 -8.80
N LEU A 146 3.73 7.52 -8.00
CA LEU A 146 3.31 7.14 -6.65
C LEU A 146 3.33 8.34 -5.69
N CYS A 147 4.31 9.23 -5.78
CA CYS A 147 4.32 10.47 -5.00
C CYS A 147 3.08 11.33 -5.29
N ILE A 148 2.74 11.49 -6.58
CA ILE A 148 1.55 12.24 -6.98
C ILE A 148 0.27 11.56 -6.48
N ALA A 149 0.13 10.25 -6.66
CA ALA A 149 -1.00 9.48 -6.19
C ALA A 149 -1.17 9.61 -4.67
N LEU A 150 -0.07 9.54 -3.91
CA LEU A 150 -0.07 9.68 -2.47
C LEU A 150 -0.46 11.10 -2.03
N LEU A 151 0.04 12.14 -2.69
CA LEU A 151 -0.37 13.53 -2.42
C LEU A 151 -1.88 13.72 -2.67
N LEU A 152 -2.42 13.15 -3.74
CA LEU A 152 -3.85 13.17 -4.01
C LEU A 152 -4.64 12.42 -2.91
N CYS A 153 -4.16 11.27 -2.45
CA CYS A 153 -4.80 10.54 -1.34
C CYS A 153 -4.83 11.36 -0.06
N ILE A 154 -3.73 12.01 0.28
CA ILE A 154 -3.66 12.87 1.48
C ILE A 154 -4.55 14.11 1.34
N LEU A 155 -4.68 14.67 0.14
CA LEU A 155 -5.62 15.76 -0.12
C LEU A 155 -7.07 15.32 0.12
N VAL A 156 -7.46 14.14 -0.39
CA VAL A 156 -8.79 13.57 -0.14
C VAL A 156 -8.98 13.27 1.35
N LEU A 157 -7.99 12.69 2.01
CA LEU A 157 -8.02 12.47 3.46
C LEU A 157 -8.24 13.77 4.23
N TYR A 158 -7.56 14.85 3.85
CA TYR A 158 -7.74 16.16 4.47
C TYR A 158 -9.18 16.69 4.30
N VAL A 159 -9.72 16.62 3.09
CA VAL A 159 -11.10 17.01 2.79
C VAL A 159 -12.10 16.20 3.61
N VAL A 160 -11.91 14.90 3.72
CA VAL A 160 -12.77 14.00 4.52
C VAL A 160 -12.67 14.33 6.00
N LEU A 161 -11.47 14.53 6.55
CA LEU A 161 -11.28 14.87 7.97
C LEU A 161 -11.91 16.22 8.33
N VAL A 162 -11.73 17.23 7.50
CA VAL A 162 -12.36 18.55 7.71
C VAL A 162 -13.88 18.47 7.54
N GLY A 163 -14.32 17.67 6.57
CA GLY A 163 -15.73 17.49 6.24
C GLY A 163 -16.46 16.46 7.10
N THR A 164 -15.81 15.81 8.08
CA THR A 164 -16.35 14.68 8.85
C THR A 164 -17.75 14.97 9.43
N HIS A 165 -17.95 16.13 10.06
CA HIS A 165 -19.23 16.52 10.63
C HIS A 165 -20.32 16.74 9.56
N TRP A 166 -19.97 17.35 8.45
CA TRP A 166 -20.88 17.57 7.33
C TRP A 166 -21.24 16.25 6.64
N LEU A 167 -20.23 15.40 6.39
CA LEU A 167 -20.44 14.07 5.80
C LEU A 167 -21.39 13.22 6.66
N THR A 168 -21.18 13.20 7.97
CA THR A 168 -22.02 12.41 8.89
C THR A 168 -23.45 12.94 8.96
N LYS A 169 -23.61 14.26 8.92
CA LYS A 169 -24.93 14.89 8.92
C LYS A 169 -25.70 14.62 7.62
N PHE A 170 -24.99 14.63 6.48
CA PHE A 170 -25.58 14.45 5.16
C PHE A 170 -25.82 12.97 4.82
N MET A 171 -24.87 12.10 5.13
CA MET A 171 -24.90 10.69 4.72
C MET A 171 -25.55 9.78 5.77
N GLY A 172 -25.52 10.18 7.04
CA GLY A 172 -25.98 9.32 8.14
C GLY A 172 -25.07 8.11 8.39
N ASN A 173 -25.22 7.46 9.53
CA ASN A 173 -24.37 6.32 9.92
C ASN A 173 -24.57 5.09 9.03
N THR A 174 -25.78 4.87 8.53
CA THR A 174 -26.11 3.70 7.69
C THR A 174 -25.43 3.80 6.33
N THR A 175 -25.39 4.97 5.71
CA THR A 175 -24.73 5.17 4.41
C THR A 175 -23.22 5.01 4.52
N LEU A 176 -22.59 5.56 5.57
CA LEU A 176 -21.17 5.37 5.85
C LEU A 176 -20.81 3.88 6.07
N TYR A 177 -21.69 3.16 6.76
CA TYR A 177 -21.52 1.71 6.95
C TYR A 177 -21.57 0.92 5.63
N ILE A 178 -22.52 1.25 4.74
CA ILE A 178 -22.63 0.62 3.42
C ILE A 178 -21.39 0.92 2.56
N ILE A 179 -20.94 2.18 2.55
CA ILE A 179 -19.74 2.60 1.82
C ILE A 179 -18.51 1.84 2.33
N ARG A 180 -18.33 1.74 3.65
CA ARG A 180 -17.24 0.99 4.26
C ARG A 180 -17.23 -0.47 3.79
N LYS A 181 -18.37 -1.16 3.80
CA LYS A 181 -18.48 -2.54 3.32
C LYS A 181 -18.18 -2.68 1.84
N PHE A 182 -18.66 -1.74 1.02
CA PHE A 182 -18.38 -1.73 -0.41
C PHE A 182 -16.87 -1.58 -0.68
N PHE A 183 -16.22 -0.61 -0.04
CA PHE A 183 -14.77 -0.48 -0.14
C PHE A 183 -14.03 -1.69 0.41
N GLY A 184 -14.51 -2.29 1.50
CA GLY A 184 -13.96 -3.52 2.06
C GLY A 184 -13.90 -4.67 1.04
N ILE A 185 -14.94 -4.87 0.23
CA ILE A 185 -14.96 -5.88 -0.84
C ILE A 185 -13.92 -5.54 -1.92
N ILE A 186 -13.78 -4.28 -2.30
CA ILE A 186 -12.77 -3.84 -3.28
C ILE A 186 -11.36 -4.10 -2.74
N VAL A 187 -11.10 -3.71 -1.48
CA VAL A 187 -9.81 -3.92 -0.82
C VAL A 187 -9.49 -5.41 -0.69
N LEU A 188 -10.51 -6.24 -0.42
CA LEU A 188 -10.37 -7.70 -0.38
C LEU A 188 -9.91 -8.27 -1.72
N ALA A 189 -10.54 -7.83 -2.82
CA ALA A 189 -10.14 -8.24 -4.17
C ALA A 189 -8.71 -7.78 -4.52
N ILE A 190 -8.35 -6.54 -4.14
CA ILE A 190 -7.00 -6.00 -4.31
C ILE A 190 -5.98 -6.82 -3.51
N ALA A 191 -6.27 -7.15 -2.26
CA ALA A 191 -5.41 -7.97 -1.41
C ALA A 191 -5.15 -9.34 -2.01
N CYS A 192 -6.19 -10.01 -2.52
CA CYS A 192 -6.07 -11.27 -3.23
C CYS A 192 -5.19 -11.13 -4.47
N ASN A 193 -5.41 -10.10 -5.30
CA ASN A 193 -4.59 -9.86 -6.49
C ASN A 193 -3.12 -9.64 -6.13
N LEU A 194 -2.84 -8.87 -5.07
CA LEU A 194 -1.49 -8.61 -4.59
C LEU A 194 -0.80 -9.89 -4.12
N MET A 195 -1.50 -10.72 -3.34
CA MET A 195 -0.98 -11.99 -2.84
C MET A 195 -0.72 -12.97 -3.99
N PHE A 196 -1.72 -13.30 -4.77
CA PHE A 196 -1.63 -14.31 -5.82
C PHE A 196 -0.74 -13.86 -6.99
N GLY A 197 -0.78 -12.58 -7.36
CA GLY A 197 0.08 -12.03 -8.40
C GLY A 197 1.56 -12.16 -8.07
N ASN A 198 1.96 -11.83 -6.86
CA ASN A 198 3.35 -11.96 -6.44
C ASN A 198 3.74 -13.41 -6.12
N LEU A 199 2.81 -14.24 -5.62
CA LEU A 199 3.04 -15.67 -5.45
C LEU A 199 3.39 -16.35 -6.77
N VAL A 200 2.67 -16.05 -7.84
CA VAL A 200 2.97 -16.56 -9.19
C VAL A 200 4.35 -16.10 -9.68
N LYS A 201 4.74 -14.84 -9.41
CA LYS A 201 6.08 -14.32 -9.74
C LYS A 201 7.17 -15.13 -9.03
N VAL A 202 7.00 -15.41 -7.74
CA VAL A 202 7.93 -16.20 -6.92
C VAL A 202 8.08 -17.63 -7.45
N PHE A 203 6.99 -18.30 -7.82
CA PHE A 203 7.05 -19.67 -8.34
C PHE A 203 7.60 -19.76 -9.76
N LYS A 204 7.43 -18.73 -10.59
CA LYS A 204 7.98 -18.70 -11.96
C LYS A 204 9.46 -18.36 -12.00
N SER A 205 10.03 -17.71 -11.00
CA SER A 205 11.43 -17.29 -10.96
C SER A 205 12.40 -18.48 -11.05
N PRO A 206 12.29 -19.54 -10.23
CA PRO A 206 13.21 -20.67 -10.30
C PRO A 206 13.10 -21.46 -11.62
N VAL A 207 11.88 -21.59 -12.18
CA VAL A 207 11.67 -22.30 -13.45
C VAL A 207 12.34 -21.57 -14.62
N LYS A 208 12.34 -20.22 -14.61
CA LYS A 208 13.03 -19.44 -15.64
C LYS A 208 14.55 -19.61 -15.58
N GLU A 209 15.14 -19.56 -14.38
CA GLU A 209 16.59 -19.79 -14.19
C GLU A 209 17.02 -21.19 -14.63
N GLU A 210 16.21 -22.20 -14.34
CA GLU A 210 16.52 -23.59 -14.72
C GLU A 210 16.41 -23.78 -16.24
N VAL A 211 15.43 -23.20 -16.91
CA VAL A 211 15.28 -23.23 -18.36
C VAL A 211 16.41 -22.46 -19.05
N GLU A 212 16.79 -21.30 -18.57
CA GLU A 212 17.86 -20.48 -19.13
C GLU A 212 19.22 -21.13 -18.97
N ASN A 213 19.50 -21.76 -17.83
CA ASN A 213 20.68 -22.55 -17.59
C ASN A 213 20.76 -23.77 -18.51
N THR A 214 19.66 -24.48 -18.74
CA THR A 214 19.58 -25.64 -19.62
C THR A 214 19.82 -25.25 -21.09
N LEU A 215 19.23 -24.12 -21.53
CA LEU A 215 19.45 -23.58 -22.88
C LEU A 215 20.91 -23.16 -23.10
N ASN A 216 21.51 -22.48 -22.12
CA ASN A 216 22.91 -22.05 -22.21
C ASN A 216 23.88 -23.23 -22.19
N THR A 217 23.58 -24.33 -21.51
CA THR A 217 24.38 -25.55 -21.50
C THR A 217 24.31 -26.22 -22.86
N ASN A 218 23.13 -26.36 -23.46
CA ASN A 218 22.94 -26.98 -24.76
C ASN A 218 23.60 -26.18 -25.90
N THR A 219 23.52 -24.83 -25.85
CA THR A 219 24.22 -23.97 -26.85
C THR A 219 25.71 -24.04 -26.76
N ASN A 220 26.27 -24.24 -25.56
CA ASN A 220 27.73 -24.42 -25.40
C ASN A 220 28.21 -25.82 -25.86
N GLU A 221 27.39 -26.85 -25.70
CA GLU A 221 27.72 -28.19 -26.19
C GLU A 221 27.68 -28.27 -27.73
N GLU A 222 26.69 -27.60 -28.37
CA GLU A 222 26.65 -27.53 -29.86
C GLU A 222 27.86 -26.75 -30.44
N SER A 223 28.33 -25.68 -29.78
CA SER A 223 29.45 -24.88 -30.26
C SER A 223 30.81 -25.61 -30.15
N ILE A 224 30.92 -26.56 -29.22
CA ILE A 224 32.16 -27.38 -29.04
C ILE A 224 32.17 -28.56 -30.03
N GLY A 225 30.99 -29.07 -30.42
CA GLY A 225 30.88 -30.20 -31.37
C GLY A 225 31.21 -29.84 -32.82
N ASP A 226 31.08 -28.58 -33.23
CA ASP A 226 31.37 -28.14 -34.61
C ASP A 226 32.85 -27.83 -34.85
N ASP A 227 33.64 -27.55 -33.81
CA ASP A 227 35.08 -27.25 -33.95
C ASP A 227 35.93 -28.53 -34.12
N ASP A 228 35.43 -29.68 -33.63
CA ASP A 228 36.16 -30.97 -33.78
C ASP A 228 35.94 -31.65 -35.14
N SER A 229 34.99 -31.18 -35.96
CA SER A 229 34.72 -31.75 -37.29
C SER A 229 35.48 -31.07 -38.45
N ALA A 230 36.17 -29.96 -38.21
CA ALA A 230 36.90 -29.20 -39.24
C ALA A 230 38.41 -29.50 -39.32
N GLY A 231 38.90 -30.49 -38.58
CA GLY A 231 40.33 -30.81 -38.45
C GLY A 231 40.80 -32.14 -39.07
N GLN A 232 40.06 -32.72 -40.07
CA GLN A 232 40.54 -33.91 -40.82
C GLN A 232 40.69 -33.62 -42.30
#